data_e440c49aad555d08f584b0ae5267f819
#
_entry.id   e440c49aad555d08f584b0ae5267f819
#
_cell.length_a   1.000
_cell.length_b   1.000
_cell.length_c   1.000
_cell.angle_alpha   90.00
_cell.angle_beta   90.00
_cell.angle_gamma   90.00
#
_symmetry.space_group_name_H-M   'P 1'
#
loop_
_entity.id
_entity.type
_entity.pdbx_description
1 polymer ?
#
loop_
_entity_poly.entity_id
_entity_poly.type
_entity_poly.pdbx_seq_one_letter_code
_entity_poly.pdbx_strand_id
1 'polypeptide(L)'
;MKKIYIFIIVIIFVVSAILLRVFYFKNNYELISPKKGDVVEAIYGLGRVDTDKEFNVKIGVLSLVEKLYVKEGQKVKEGDRLVSFDGRVLFKAPFDGTVTLVANKEKEVVLPQVTVLRMQNLNEKFIEVSLEQEAALRVIPNQKTRIIFESQSQRKYEGYVKTIYPREGEFITRIEVKGLEKSILPGMTADVVIEVGKKKGVLLIPVKAISNGKVLRMRDKKREKVEVVTGNNDGMWVEVISGDIKLSDLLFIKR
;
A
#
# COMPACT_ATOMS: atom_id res chain seq x y z
N MET A 1 -38.57 -11.21 61.47
CA MET A 1 -39.08 -10.76 60.14
C MET A 1 -38.07 -9.89 59.39
N LYS A 2 -37.47 -8.84 59.97
CA LYS A 2 -36.51 -7.92 59.24
C LYS A 2 -35.31 -8.66 58.58
N LYS A 3 -34.75 -9.70 59.20
CA LYS A 3 -33.59 -10.48 58.65
C LYS A 3 -33.96 -11.27 57.40
N ILE A 4 -35.21 -11.74 57.23
CA ILE A 4 -35.67 -12.48 56.08
C ILE A 4 -35.83 -11.53 54.87
N TYR A 5 -36.33 -10.32 55.09
CA TYR A 5 -36.45 -9.32 54.02
C TYR A 5 -35.08 -8.87 53.48
N ILE A 6 -34.09 -8.70 54.38
CA ILE A 6 -32.72 -8.36 53.95
C ILE A 6 -32.13 -9.48 53.08
N PHE A 7 -32.35 -10.75 53.46
CA PHE A 7 -31.84 -11.89 52.69
C PHE A 7 -32.49 -11.99 51.30
N ILE A 8 -33.79 -11.71 51.19
CA ILE A 8 -34.52 -11.69 49.91
C ILE A 8 -33.99 -10.56 49.02
N ILE A 9 -33.76 -9.37 49.58
CA ILE A 9 -33.22 -8.22 48.81
C ILE A 9 -31.83 -8.54 48.25
N VAL A 10 -30.95 -9.18 49.04
CA VAL A 10 -29.61 -9.58 48.60
C VAL A 10 -29.68 -10.61 47.45
N ILE A 11 -30.60 -11.59 47.53
CA ILE A 11 -30.78 -12.56 46.47
C ILE A 11 -31.25 -11.89 45.18
N ILE A 12 -32.22 -10.98 45.26
CA ILE A 12 -32.73 -10.23 44.09
C ILE A 12 -31.60 -9.41 43.46
N PHE A 13 -30.80 -8.75 44.27
CA PHE A 13 -29.67 -7.96 43.77
C PHE A 13 -28.62 -8.82 43.05
N VAL A 14 -28.27 -10.00 43.62
CA VAL A 14 -27.34 -10.95 43.02
C VAL A 14 -27.87 -11.50 41.69
N VAL A 15 -29.17 -11.88 41.68
CA VAL A 15 -29.82 -12.36 40.43
C VAL A 15 -29.86 -11.26 39.36
N SER A 16 -30.22 -10.02 39.74
CA SER A 16 -30.21 -8.89 38.85
C SER A 16 -28.82 -8.60 38.28
N ALA A 17 -27.76 -8.64 39.11
CA ALA A 17 -26.40 -8.44 38.66
C ALA A 17 -25.93 -9.53 37.67
N ILE A 18 -26.33 -10.81 37.92
CA ILE A 18 -26.05 -11.90 36.99
C ILE A 18 -26.77 -11.72 35.66
N LEU A 19 -28.06 -11.34 35.67
CA LEU A 19 -28.84 -11.09 34.46
C LEU A 19 -28.26 -9.93 33.66
N LEU A 20 -27.91 -8.83 34.30
CA LEU A 20 -27.24 -7.69 33.65
C LEU A 20 -25.92 -8.08 33.01
N ARG A 21 -25.13 -8.90 33.70
CA ARG A 21 -23.84 -9.39 33.16
C ARG A 21 -24.04 -10.29 31.94
N VAL A 22 -25.03 -11.19 31.97
CA VAL A 22 -25.37 -12.07 30.83
C VAL A 22 -25.89 -11.25 29.64
N PHE A 23 -26.76 -10.28 29.90
CA PHE A 23 -27.31 -9.41 28.87
C PHE A 23 -26.22 -8.53 28.22
N TYR A 24 -25.31 -7.96 29.03
CA TYR A 24 -24.19 -7.17 28.52
C TYR A 24 -23.27 -8.00 27.62
N PHE A 25 -22.94 -9.26 28.02
CA PHE A 25 -22.12 -10.12 27.19
C PHE A 25 -22.80 -10.54 25.90
N LYS A 26 -24.10 -10.86 25.93
CA LYS A 26 -24.86 -11.27 24.76
C LYS A 26 -24.98 -10.15 23.71
N ASN A 27 -25.08 -8.90 24.15
CA ASN A 27 -25.24 -7.77 23.24
C ASN A 27 -23.91 -7.23 22.66
N ASN A 28 -22.79 -7.43 23.34
CA ASN A 28 -21.52 -6.81 22.98
C ASN A 28 -20.54 -7.73 22.25
N TYR A 29 -20.85 -9.04 22.19
CA TYR A 29 -19.94 -10.01 21.57
C TYR A 29 -20.69 -10.89 20.57
N GLU A 30 -20.03 -11.12 19.46
CA GLU A 30 -20.37 -12.13 18.47
C GLU A 30 -19.44 -13.32 18.63
N LEU A 31 -19.96 -14.54 18.42
CA LEU A 31 -19.18 -15.78 18.50
C LEU A 31 -18.93 -16.30 17.08
N ILE A 32 -17.67 -16.47 16.72
CA ILE A 32 -17.25 -17.00 15.42
C ILE A 32 -16.25 -18.14 15.66
N SER A 33 -16.41 -19.22 14.90
CA SER A 33 -15.46 -20.34 14.95
C SER A 33 -14.25 -20.09 14.02
N PRO A 34 -13.05 -20.55 14.42
CA PRO A 34 -11.92 -20.68 13.51
C PRO A 34 -12.29 -21.55 12.32
N LYS A 35 -11.63 -21.34 11.19
CA LYS A 35 -11.81 -22.17 10.00
C LYS A 35 -10.46 -22.56 9.40
N LYS A 36 -10.42 -23.65 8.63
CA LYS A 36 -9.32 -23.91 7.71
C LYS A 36 -9.60 -23.18 6.41
N GLY A 37 -8.58 -22.56 5.87
CA GLY A 37 -8.70 -21.84 4.60
C GLY A 37 -7.35 -21.50 4.02
N ASP A 38 -7.38 -20.89 2.84
CA ASP A 38 -6.19 -20.41 2.18
C ASP A 38 -6.00 -18.93 2.52
N VAL A 39 -4.75 -18.53 2.73
CA VAL A 39 -4.38 -17.13 2.93
C VAL A 39 -3.33 -16.73 1.91
N VAL A 40 -3.50 -15.53 1.35
CA VAL A 40 -2.52 -14.95 0.43
C VAL A 40 -1.34 -14.43 1.25
N GLU A 41 -0.16 -14.84 0.85
CA GLU A 41 1.08 -14.31 1.37
C GLU A 41 1.47 -13.10 0.52
N ALA A 42 1.63 -11.93 1.16
CA ALA A 42 1.84 -10.68 0.47
C ALA A 42 2.98 -9.87 1.08
N ILE A 43 3.68 -9.13 0.22
CA ILE A 43 4.65 -8.11 0.59
C ILE A 43 4.00 -6.75 0.38
N TYR A 44 4.16 -5.87 1.36
CA TYR A 44 3.65 -4.50 1.34
C TYR A 44 4.80 -3.54 1.12
N GLY A 45 4.59 -2.54 0.30
CA GLY A 45 5.56 -1.50 0.05
C GLY A 45 4.92 -0.19 -0.41
N LEU A 46 5.67 0.90 -0.28
CA LEU A 46 5.28 2.19 -0.84
C LEU A 46 5.82 2.26 -2.27
N GLY A 47 4.93 2.39 -3.22
CA GLY A 47 5.26 2.57 -4.62
C GLY A 47 5.24 4.03 -5.04
N ARG A 48 6.09 4.39 -6.00
CA ARG A 48 6.10 5.70 -6.65
C ARG A 48 5.80 5.53 -8.12
N VAL A 49 4.91 6.37 -8.65
CA VAL A 49 4.63 6.43 -10.08
C VAL A 49 5.79 7.07 -10.80
N ASP A 50 6.22 6.45 -11.90
CA ASP A 50 7.29 6.94 -12.75
C ASP A 50 6.96 6.74 -14.24
N THR A 51 7.83 7.20 -15.13
CA THR A 51 7.70 7.08 -16.58
C THR A 51 9.04 6.71 -17.22
N ASP A 52 9.00 5.89 -18.27
CA ASP A 52 10.20 5.50 -19.03
C ASP A 52 10.75 6.63 -19.90
N LYS A 53 9.88 7.50 -20.36
CA LYS A 53 10.24 8.53 -21.33
C LYS A 53 10.37 9.87 -20.60
N GLU A 54 11.58 10.15 -20.17
CA GLU A 54 12.00 11.43 -19.62
C GLU A 54 13.17 11.97 -20.44
N PHE A 55 13.11 13.23 -20.77
CA PHE A 55 14.20 13.94 -21.44
C PHE A 55 14.56 15.20 -20.67
N ASN A 56 15.83 15.24 -20.24
CA ASN A 56 16.43 16.38 -19.53
C ASN A 56 17.37 17.13 -20.48
N VAL A 57 17.05 18.37 -20.78
CA VAL A 57 17.96 19.25 -21.50
C VAL A 57 19.05 19.72 -20.56
N LYS A 58 20.28 19.32 -20.84
CA LYS A 58 21.50 19.73 -20.14
C LYS A 58 22.53 20.16 -21.18
N ILE A 59 23.38 21.11 -20.82
CA ILE A 59 24.48 21.55 -21.68
C ILE A 59 25.83 21.26 -21.00
N GLY A 60 26.83 20.92 -21.80
CA GLY A 60 28.16 20.51 -21.30
C GLY A 60 29.13 21.66 -21.01
N VAL A 61 28.78 22.87 -21.43
CA VAL A 61 29.62 24.07 -21.27
C VAL A 61 28.78 25.22 -20.73
N LEU A 62 29.45 26.24 -20.17
CA LEU A 62 28.76 27.47 -19.76
C LEU A 62 28.09 28.11 -21.00
N SER A 63 26.81 28.38 -20.91
CA SER A 63 26.05 28.89 -22.06
C SER A 63 24.93 29.83 -21.63
N LEU A 64 24.51 30.69 -22.53
CA LEU A 64 23.38 31.60 -22.34
C LEU A 64 22.11 30.98 -22.93
N VAL A 65 21.01 30.95 -22.19
CA VAL A 65 19.70 30.64 -22.76
C VAL A 65 19.31 31.77 -23.71
N GLU A 66 19.31 31.47 -25.00
CA GLU A 66 18.97 32.47 -26.03
C GLU A 66 17.46 32.65 -26.12
N LYS A 67 16.72 31.53 -26.26
CA LYS A 67 15.28 31.54 -26.39
C LYS A 67 14.64 30.26 -25.84
N LEU A 68 13.52 30.42 -25.14
CA LEU A 68 12.61 29.35 -24.72
C LEU A 68 11.41 29.32 -25.67
N TYR A 69 11.12 28.15 -26.24
CA TYR A 69 10.00 27.98 -27.18
C TYR A 69 8.77 27.38 -26.51
N VAL A 70 8.89 26.93 -25.27
CA VAL A 70 7.86 26.19 -24.50
C VAL A 70 7.76 26.69 -23.06
N LYS A 71 6.65 26.35 -22.41
CA LYS A 71 6.38 26.67 -20.99
C LYS A 71 6.09 25.39 -20.20
N GLU A 72 6.26 25.44 -18.90
CA GLU A 72 5.82 24.35 -18.02
C GLU A 72 4.33 24.03 -18.21
N GLY A 73 4.01 22.74 -18.19
CA GLY A 73 2.66 22.22 -18.46
C GLY A 73 2.29 22.12 -19.93
N GLN A 74 3.11 22.65 -20.86
CA GLN A 74 2.83 22.60 -22.28
C GLN A 74 3.05 21.20 -22.85
N LYS A 75 2.09 20.70 -23.62
CA LYS A 75 2.25 19.50 -24.44
C LYS A 75 3.05 19.83 -25.71
N VAL A 76 4.00 18.97 -26.01
CA VAL A 76 4.87 19.07 -27.19
C VAL A 76 4.84 17.78 -27.98
N LYS A 77 5.04 17.90 -29.30
CA LYS A 77 5.20 16.75 -30.19
C LYS A 77 6.67 16.52 -30.48
N GLU A 78 7.00 15.32 -30.91
CA GLU A 78 8.33 15.00 -31.41
C GLU A 78 8.77 16.02 -32.49
N GLY A 79 10.01 16.52 -32.33
CA GLY A 79 10.57 17.53 -33.23
C GLY A 79 10.27 18.99 -32.89
N ASP A 80 9.34 19.27 -31.95
CA ASP A 80 9.07 20.65 -31.52
C ASP A 80 10.30 21.27 -30.87
N ARG A 81 10.49 22.59 -31.11
CA ARG A 81 11.60 23.34 -30.50
C ARG A 81 11.35 23.53 -29.01
N LEU A 82 12.35 23.24 -28.17
CA LEU A 82 12.26 23.40 -26.73
C LEU A 82 13.00 24.65 -26.26
N VAL A 83 14.29 24.69 -26.47
CA VAL A 83 15.20 25.77 -26.01
C VAL A 83 16.37 25.92 -26.98
N SER A 84 16.81 27.16 -27.24
CA SER A 84 18.07 27.46 -27.92
C SER A 84 19.06 28.12 -26.95
N PHE A 85 20.32 27.84 -27.19
CA PHE A 85 21.45 28.44 -26.49
C PHE A 85 22.33 29.21 -27.48
N ASP A 86 23.18 30.08 -26.94
CA ASP A 86 24.25 30.73 -27.73
C ASP A 86 25.07 29.66 -28.47
N GLY A 87 25.73 30.07 -29.54
CA GLY A 87 26.44 29.14 -30.42
C GLY A 87 25.55 28.28 -31.33
N ARG A 88 24.26 28.63 -31.50
CA ARG A 88 23.28 27.94 -32.36
C ARG A 88 22.89 26.51 -31.91
N VAL A 89 23.04 26.19 -30.64
CA VAL A 89 22.60 24.90 -30.09
C VAL A 89 21.08 24.95 -29.87
N LEU A 90 20.34 24.08 -30.55
CA LEU A 90 18.88 23.98 -30.45
C LEU A 90 18.48 22.59 -30.01
N PHE A 91 17.77 22.49 -28.88
CA PHE A 91 17.15 21.25 -28.45
C PHE A 91 15.70 21.15 -28.93
N LYS A 92 15.35 19.97 -29.40
CA LYS A 92 14.00 19.60 -29.83
C LYS A 92 13.49 18.43 -29.01
N ALA A 93 12.17 18.28 -28.94
CA ALA A 93 11.51 17.16 -28.27
C ALA A 93 11.83 15.84 -28.99
N PRO A 94 12.40 14.84 -28.29
CA PRO A 94 12.71 13.54 -28.91
C PRO A 94 11.49 12.61 -28.99
N PHE A 95 10.39 12.95 -28.34
CA PHE A 95 9.11 12.20 -28.34
C PHE A 95 7.95 13.13 -27.92
N ASP A 96 6.71 12.68 -28.14
CA ASP A 96 5.51 13.36 -27.65
C ASP A 96 5.42 13.35 -26.14
N GLY A 97 5.28 14.52 -25.51
CA GLY A 97 5.27 14.61 -24.04
C GLY A 97 4.74 15.93 -23.50
N THR A 98 4.97 16.13 -22.23
CA THR A 98 4.63 17.36 -21.51
C THR A 98 5.89 17.92 -20.87
N VAL A 99 6.10 19.24 -21.00
CA VAL A 99 7.19 19.95 -20.32
C VAL A 99 6.86 20.03 -18.83
N THR A 100 7.69 19.41 -17.99
CA THR A 100 7.45 19.31 -16.53
C THR A 100 8.35 20.22 -15.72
N LEU A 101 9.38 20.80 -16.32
CA LEU A 101 10.28 21.77 -15.69
C LEU A 101 10.86 22.73 -16.72
N VAL A 102 10.87 24.02 -16.41
CA VAL A 102 11.67 25.05 -17.07
C VAL A 102 12.40 25.82 -15.97
N ALA A 103 13.66 25.41 -15.70
CA ALA A 103 14.43 25.90 -14.56
C ALA A 103 15.04 27.30 -14.78
N ASN A 104 15.25 27.71 -16.03
CA ASN A 104 15.91 28.95 -16.38
C ASN A 104 15.05 29.81 -17.29
N LYS A 105 15.31 31.14 -17.29
CA LYS A 105 14.68 32.11 -18.15
C LYS A 105 15.56 32.45 -19.34
N GLU A 106 14.97 33.09 -20.34
CA GLU A 106 15.74 33.67 -21.45
C GLU A 106 16.75 34.69 -20.93
N LYS A 107 17.95 34.71 -21.54
CA LYS A 107 19.09 35.54 -21.18
C LYS A 107 19.75 35.22 -19.84
N GLU A 108 19.41 34.09 -19.24
CA GLU A 108 20.15 33.55 -18.09
C GLU A 108 21.32 32.66 -18.52
N VAL A 109 22.42 32.75 -17.75
CA VAL A 109 23.60 31.89 -17.94
C VAL A 109 23.39 30.58 -17.18
N VAL A 110 23.64 29.47 -17.85
CA VAL A 110 23.47 28.12 -17.34
C VAL A 110 24.84 27.47 -17.13
N LEU A 111 25.02 26.87 -15.96
CA LEU A 111 26.22 26.09 -15.65
C LEU A 111 26.16 24.71 -16.33
N PRO A 112 27.35 24.12 -16.61
CA PRO A 112 27.42 22.77 -17.18
C PRO A 112 26.69 21.73 -16.33
N GLN A 113 26.04 20.75 -17.00
CA GLN A 113 25.35 19.60 -16.39
C GLN A 113 24.09 19.94 -15.56
N VAL A 114 23.69 21.21 -15.46
CA VAL A 114 22.42 21.60 -14.82
C VAL A 114 21.25 21.33 -15.79
N THR A 115 20.16 20.81 -15.26
CA THR A 115 18.93 20.61 -16.06
C THR A 115 18.22 21.94 -16.27
N VAL A 116 18.13 22.37 -17.51
CA VAL A 116 17.44 23.62 -17.93
C VAL A 116 15.97 23.39 -18.19
N LEU A 117 15.64 22.26 -18.77
CA LEU A 117 14.27 21.88 -19.13
C LEU A 117 14.14 20.37 -18.99
N ARG A 118 12.96 19.94 -18.52
CA ARG A 118 12.57 18.52 -18.48
C ARG A 118 11.24 18.34 -19.20
N MET A 119 11.15 17.28 -19.98
CA MET A 119 9.88 16.81 -20.50
C MET A 119 9.69 15.33 -20.23
N GLN A 120 8.43 14.89 -20.06
CA GLN A 120 8.06 13.52 -19.75
C GLN A 120 6.84 13.08 -20.55
N ASN A 121 6.78 11.78 -20.89
CA ASN A 121 5.56 11.18 -21.39
C ASN A 121 4.66 10.76 -20.23
N LEU A 122 3.60 11.51 -19.99
CA LEU A 122 2.66 11.25 -18.88
C LEU A 122 1.63 10.15 -19.18
N ASN A 123 1.67 9.52 -20.34
CA ASN A 123 0.74 8.45 -20.72
C ASN A 123 1.30 7.04 -20.39
N GLU A 124 2.61 6.86 -20.55
CA GLU A 124 3.30 5.60 -20.27
C GLU A 124 3.90 5.64 -18.88
N LYS A 125 3.18 5.05 -17.93
CA LYS A 125 3.53 5.10 -16.50
C LYS A 125 3.62 3.70 -15.93
N PHE A 126 4.48 3.55 -14.94
CA PHE A 126 4.64 2.34 -14.13
C PHE A 126 4.82 2.73 -12.66
N ILE A 127 4.88 1.75 -11.77
CA ILE A 127 5.14 1.98 -10.36
C ILE A 127 6.44 1.31 -9.99
N GLU A 128 7.34 2.04 -9.35
CA GLU A 128 8.52 1.50 -8.69
C GLU A 128 8.27 1.32 -7.19
N VAL A 129 8.68 0.17 -6.66
CA VAL A 129 8.68 -0.12 -5.23
C VAL A 129 10.10 -0.51 -4.85
N SER A 130 10.67 0.17 -3.85
CA SER A 130 11.91 -0.26 -3.23
C SER A 130 11.63 -1.30 -2.17
N LEU A 131 12.33 -2.43 -2.22
CA LEU A 131 12.19 -3.55 -1.29
C LEU A 131 13.52 -3.83 -0.57
N GLU A 132 13.40 -4.25 0.67
CA GLU A 132 14.51 -4.83 1.42
C GLU A 132 14.89 -6.21 0.87
N GLN A 133 16.10 -6.67 1.15
CA GLN A 133 16.66 -7.91 0.61
C GLN A 133 15.76 -9.14 0.86
N GLU A 134 15.24 -9.30 2.08
CA GLU A 134 14.38 -10.45 2.43
C GLU A 134 13.09 -10.49 1.60
N ALA A 135 12.46 -9.34 1.41
CA ALA A 135 11.27 -9.21 0.57
C ALA A 135 11.59 -9.46 -0.91
N ALA A 136 12.70 -8.91 -1.39
CA ALA A 136 13.15 -9.02 -2.77
C ALA A 136 13.39 -10.47 -3.21
N LEU A 137 13.93 -11.32 -2.32
CA LEU A 137 14.16 -12.75 -2.60
C LEU A 137 12.86 -13.54 -2.91
N ARG A 138 11.71 -12.99 -2.55
CA ARG A 138 10.40 -13.64 -2.72
C ARG A 138 9.60 -13.06 -3.89
N VAL A 139 10.05 -11.95 -4.46
CA VAL A 139 9.40 -11.29 -5.59
C VAL A 139 9.97 -11.80 -6.89
N ILE A 140 9.07 -12.25 -7.77
CA ILE A 140 9.42 -12.72 -9.12
C ILE A 140 8.49 -12.09 -10.17
N PRO A 141 8.91 -12.01 -11.44
CA PRO A 141 8.07 -11.50 -12.52
C PRO A 141 6.71 -12.22 -12.61
N ASN A 142 5.69 -11.49 -13.07
CA ASN A 142 4.30 -11.91 -13.24
C ASN A 142 3.49 -12.14 -11.96
N GLN A 143 4.03 -11.88 -10.78
CA GLN A 143 3.24 -11.86 -9.55
C GLN A 143 2.20 -10.74 -9.61
N LYS A 144 0.99 -11.05 -9.15
CA LYS A 144 -0.11 -10.08 -9.08
C LYS A 144 0.16 -9.02 -8.04
N THR A 145 -0.23 -7.79 -8.35
CA THR A 145 -0.12 -6.67 -7.44
C THR A 145 -1.45 -5.93 -7.33
N ARG A 146 -1.73 -5.39 -6.14
CA ARG A 146 -2.82 -4.44 -5.91
C ARG A 146 -2.23 -3.12 -5.48
N ILE A 147 -2.75 -2.04 -6.05
CA ILE A 147 -2.27 -0.68 -5.85
C ILE A 147 -3.42 0.18 -5.38
N ILE A 148 -3.19 0.97 -4.34
CA ILE A 148 -4.17 1.88 -3.75
C ILE A 148 -3.51 3.24 -3.57
N PHE A 149 -4.05 4.26 -4.22
CA PHE A 149 -3.63 5.64 -3.99
C PHE A 149 -4.41 6.22 -2.81
N GLU A 150 -3.74 6.89 -1.88
CA GLU A 150 -4.38 7.48 -0.70
C GLU A 150 -5.50 8.45 -1.11
N SER A 151 -5.26 9.27 -2.13
CA SER A 151 -6.25 10.21 -2.69
C SER A 151 -7.48 9.54 -3.34
N GLN A 152 -7.40 8.24 -3.62
CA GLN A 152 -8.46 7.43 -4.25
C GLN A 152 -8.62 6.09 -3.52
N SER A 153 -8.69 6.09 -2.20
CA SER A 153 -8.68 4.90 -1.33
C SER A 153 -9.81 3.88 -1.65
N GLN A 154 -10.90 4.32 -2.28
CA GLN A 154 -11.98 3.44 -2.72
C GLN A 154 -11.68 2.70 -4.03
N ARG A 155 -10.68 3.15 -4.79
CA ARG A 155 -10.31 2.56 -6.07
C ARG A 155 -9.04 1.73 -5.96
N LYS A 156 -9.15 0.45 -6.32
CA LYS A 156 -8.02 -0.48 -6.37
C LYS A 156 -7.61 -0.69 -7.82
N TYR A 157 -6.33 -0.54 -8.08
CA TYR A 157 -5.74 -0.86 -9.38
C TYR A 157 -5.07 -2.22 -9.29
N GLU A 158 -5.14 -2.97 -10.38
CA GLU A 158 -4.44 -4.24 -10.52
C GLU A 158 -3.24 -4.09 -11.45
N GLY A 159 -2.16 -4.73 -11.08
CA GLY A 159 -0.93 -4.76 -11.85
C GLY A 159 -0.20 -6.08 -11.70
N TYR A 160 0.98 -6.14 -12.24
CA TYR A 160 1.88 -7.28 -12.11
C TYR A 160 3.33 -6.82 -12.06
N VAL A 161 4.14 -7.60 -11.36
CA VAL A 161 5.59 -7.40 -11.32
C VAL A 161 6.16 -7.62 -12.72
N LYS A 162 6.81 -6.60 -13.29
CA LYS A 162 7.50 -6.72 -14.59
C LYS A 162 8.91 -7.26 -14.41
N THR A 163 9.66 -6.64 -13.51
CA THR A 163 11.05 -6.99 -13.24
C THR A 163 11.43 -6.53 -11.83
N ILE A 164 12.50 -7.15 -11.32
CA ILE A 164 13.19 -6.73 -10.11
C ILE A 164 14.68 -6.66 -10.41
N TYR A 165 15.36 -5.64 -9.90
CA TYR A 165 16.79 -5.40 -10.12
C TYR A 165 17.40 -4.57 -8.99
N PRO A 166 18.72 -4.72 -8.73
CA PRO A 166 19.41 -3.91 -7.75
C PRO A 166 19.69 -2.50 -8.30
N ARG A 167 19.56 -1.49 -7.46
CA ARG A 167 19.95 -0.10 -7.74
C ARG A 167 20.40 0.57 -6.44
N GLU A 168 21.69 0.98 -6.39
CA GLU A 168 22.28 1.73 -5.26
C GLU A 168 22.10 1.08 -3.87
N GLY A 169 22.10 -0.26 -3.81
CA GLY A 169 21.94 -1.03 -2.57
C GLY A 169 20.51 -1.38 -2.21
N GLU A 170 19.54 -0.90 -2.96
CA GLU A 170 18.13 -1.26 -2.85
C GLU A 170 17.71 -2.24 -3.96
N PHE A 171 16.60 -2.93 -3.76
CA PHE A 171 15.99 -3.80 -4.77
C PHE A 171 14.71 -3.16 -5.31
N ILE A 172 14.81 -2.68 -6.55
CA ILE A 172 13.72 -1.99 -7.21
C ILE A 172 12.83 -2.99 -7.92
N THR A 173 11.57 -2.99 -7.55
CA THR A 173 10.53 -3.78 -8.23
C THR A 173 9.70 -2.85 -9.10
N ARG A 174 9.73 -3.10 -10.40
CA ARG A 174 8.90 -2.39 -11.37
C ARG A 174 7.58 -3.13 -11.57
N ILE A 175 6.48 -2.40 -11.46
CA ILE A 175 5.12 -2.91 -11.57
C ILE A 175 4.44 -2.22 -12.75
N GLU A 176 3.91 -3.02 -13.67
CA GLU A 176 3.03 -2.54 -14.73
C GLU A 176 1.59 -2.58 -14.25
N VAL A 177 0.88 -1.49 -14.46
CA VAL A 177 -0.50 -1.30 -14.01
C VAL A 177 -1.38 -1.03 -15.21
N LYS A 178 -2.45 -1.80 -15.36
CA LYS A 178 -3.42 -1.59 -16.44
C LYS A 178 -4.41 -0.49 -16.07
N GLY A 179 -4.62 0.44 -17.00
CA GLY A 179 -5.68 1.44 -16.88
C GLY A 179 -5.45 2.51 -15.80
N LEU A 180 -4.20 2.88 -15.50
CA LEU A 180 -3.93 4.05 -14.68
C LEU A 180 -4.57 5.30 -15.30
N GLU A 181 -5.34 6.02 -14.50
CA GLU A 181 -5.96 7.26 -14.93
C GLU A 181 -4.93 8.32 -15.34
N LYS A 182 -5.35 9.22 -16.24
CA LYS A 182 -4.51 10.37 -16.65
C LYS A 182 -4.24 11.35 -15.51
N SER A 183 -5.11 11.38 -14.51
CA SER A 183 -4.97 12.18 -13.28
C SER A 183 -3.83 11.72 -12.37
N ILE A 184 -3.42 10.45 -12.48
CA ILE A 184 -2.29 9.91 -11.73
C ILE A 184 -1.01 10.28 -12.48
N LEU A 185 -0.17 11.11 -11.84
CA LEU A 185 1.02 11.70 -12.45
C LEU A 185 2.30 11.08 -11.85
N PRO A 186 3.41 11.06 -12.61
CA PRO A 186 4.73 10.71 -12.06
C PRO A 186 5.05 11.52 -10.81
N GLY A 187 5.66 10.85 -9.82
CA GLY A 187 5.94 11.40 -8.50
C GLY A 187 4.88 11.12 -7.44
N MET A 188 3.65 10.73 -7.82
CA MET A 188 2.63 10.29 -6.86
C MET A 188 3.00 8.96 -6.23
N THR A 189 2.58 8.76 -4.96
CA THR A 189 2.83 7.54 -4.20
C THR A 189 1.54 6.73 -4.02
N ALA A 190 1.70 5.42 -3.87
CA ALA A 190 0.61 4.48 -3.64
C ALA A 190 1.07 3.33 -2.74
N ASP A 191 0.14 2.79 -1.98
CA ASP A 191 0.34 1.52 -1.29
C ASP A 191 0.28 0.38 -2.29
N VAL A 192 1.28 -0.48 -2.24
CA VAL A 192 1.42 -1.63 -3.13
C VAL A 192 1.45 -2.91 -2.32
N VAL A 193 0.65 -3.87 -2.75
CA VAL A 193 0.59 -5.23 -2.20
C VAL A 193 1.00 -6.20 -3.30
N ILE A 194 2.12 -6.90 -3.12
CA ILE A 194 2.63 -7.92 -4.06
C ILE A 194 2.27 -9.30 -3.52
N GLU A 195 1.50 -10.08 -4.27
CA GLU A 195 1.11 -11.44 -3.88
C GLU A 195 2.26 -12.40 -4.19
N VAL A 196 2.98 -12.86 -3.16
CA VAL A 196 4.18 -13.70 -3.31
C VAL A 196 3.90 -15.19 -3.14
N GLY A 197 2.74 -15.56 -2.61
CA GLY A 197 2.38 -16.96 -2.41
C GLY A 197 0.97 -17.16 -1.88
N LYS A 198 0.58 -18.42 -1.77
CA LYS A 198 -0.63 -18.85 -1.09
C LYS A 198 -0.30 -19.99 -0.13
N LYS A 199 -0.63 -19.82 1.13
CA LYS A 199 -0.62 -20.92 2.09
C LYS A 199 -1.99 -21.54 2.12
N LYS A 200 -2.05 -22.86 1.91
CA LYS A 200 -3.32 -23.62 1.84
C LYS A 200 -3.60 -24.33 3.16
N GLY A 201 -4.89 -24.38 3.52
CA GLY A 201 -5.37 -25.20 4.64
C GLY A 201 -4.88 -24.75 6.01
N VAL A 202 -4.45 -23.51 6.17
CA VAL A 202 -4.01 -22.94 7.45
C VAL A 202 -5.18 -22.64 8.37
N LEU A 203 -4.92 -22.62 9.67
CA LEU A 203 -5.93 -22.22 10.66
C LEU A 203 -6.10 -20.70 10.62
N LEU A 204 -7.31 -20.27 10.36
CA LEU A 204 -7.68 -18.86 10.24
C LEU A 204 -8.62 -18.46 11.38
N ILE A 205 -8.36 -17.29 11.96
CA ILE A 205 -9.23 -16.62 12.90
C ILE A 205 -9.56 -15.21 12.42
N PRO A 206 -10.73 -14.64 12.79
CA PRO A 206 -11.05 -13.27 12.43
C PRO A 206 -10.05 -12.28 13.06
N VAL A 207 -9.56 -11.31 12.27
CA VAL A 207 -8.65 -10.27 12.77
C VAL A 207 -9.26 -9.52 13.96
N LYS A 208 -10.57 -9.28 13.93
CA LYS A 208 -11.32 -8.61 15.01
C LYS A 208 -11.38 -9.40 16.34
N ALA A 209 -11.03 -10.69 16.33
CA ALA A 209 -10.99 -11.51 17.55
C ALA A 209 -9.71 -11.27 18.36
N ILE A 210 -8.70 -10.62 17.77
CA ILE A 210 -7.38 -10.41 18.38
C ILE A 210 -7.35 -9.06 19.08
N SER A 211 -6.92 -9.09 20.33
CA SER A 211 -6.66 -7.89 21.12
C SER A 211 -5.34 -8.06 21.87
N ASN A 212 -4.36 -7.19 21.57
CA ASN A 212 -3.02 -7.21 22.16
C ASN A 212 -2.34 -8.62 22.11
N GLY A 213 -2.39 -9.27 20.94
CA GLY A 213 -1.79 -10.60 20.74
C GLY A 213 -2.54 -11.75 21.42
N LYS A 214 -3.73 -11.49 21.95
CA LYS A 214 -4.55 -12.49 22.67
C LYS A 214 -5.93 -12.60 22.06
N VAL A 215 -6.50 -13.80 22.16
CA VAL A 215 -7.85 -14.13 21.72
C VAL A 215 -8.65 -14.63 22.94
N LEU A 216 -9.85 -14.12 23.11
CA LEU A 216 -10.79 -14.70 24.07
C LEU A 216 -11.54 -15.84 23.40
N ARG A 217 -11.30 -17.06 23.83
CA ARG A 217 -11.95 -18.27 23.33
C ARG A 217 -12.90 -18.88 24.34
N MET A 218 -13.84 -19.67 23.86
CA MET A 218 -14.65 -20.60 24.65
C MET A 218 -14.44 -22.02 24.13
N ARG A 219 -14.00 -22.92 25.02
CA ARG A 219 -13.88 -24.36 24.79
C ARG A 219 -14.49 -25.08 26.00
N ASP A 220 -15.33 -26.08 25.75
CA ASP A 220 -15.99 -26.88 26.82
C ASP A 220 -16.69 -25.98 27.87
N LYS A 221 -17.38 -24.92 27.40
CA LYS A 221 -18.06 -23.91 28.24
C LYS A 221 -17.13 -23.07 29.13
N LYS A 222 -15.82 -23.26 29.06
CA LYS A 222 -14.83 -22.43 29.76
C LYS A 222 -14.34 -21.31 28.87
N ARG A 223 -14.27 -20.10 29.43
CA ARG A 223 -13.74 -18.90 28.74
C ARG A 223 -12.31 -18.68 29.18
N GLU A 224 -11.44 -18.48 28.20
CA GLU A 224 -10.01 -18.31 28.46
C GLU A 224 -9.40 -17.32 27.46
N LYS A 225 -8.46 -16.49 27.93
CA LYS A 225 -7.63 -15.67 27.05
C LYS A 225 -6.38 -16.47 26.68
N VAL A 226 -6.17 -16.64 25.39
CA VAL A 226 -5.04 -17.40 24.85
C VAL A 226 -4.16 -16.48 24.03
N GLU A 227 -2.87 -16.56 24.22
CA GLU A 227 -1.89 -15.89 23.36
C GLU A 227 -1.83 -16.58 22.00
N VAL A 228 -1.74 -15.77 20.95
CA VAL A 228 -1.62 -16.25 19.58
C VAL A 228 -0.51 -15.50 18.87
N VAL A 229 0.30 -16.24 18.11
CA VAL A 229 1.21 -15.66 17.12
C VAL A 229 0.53 -15.79 15.77
N THR A 230 0.38 -14.67 15.09
CA THR A 230 -0.33 -14.60 13.83
C THR A 230 0.64 -14.40 12.66
N GLY A 231 0.23 -14.87 11.49
CA GLY A 231 0.95 -14.74 10.22
C GLY A 231 0.23 -13.83 9.24
N ASN A 232 0.13 -14.30 8.01
CA ASN A 232 -0.49 -13.54 6.92
C ASN A 232 -1.97 -13.32 7.15
N ASN A 233 -2.50 -12.19 6.66
CA ASN A 233 -3.93 -11.86 6.76
C ASN A 233 -4.45 -11.28 5.43
N ASP A 234 -5.76 -11.38 5.22
CA ASP A 234 -6.48 -10.83 4.07
C ASP A 234 -7.33 -9.60 4.43
N GLY A 235 -7.17 -9.09 5.66
CA GLY A 235 -7.93 -7.98 6.22
C GLY A 235 -9.16 -8.42 7.03
N MET A 236 -9.70 -9.63 6.81
CA MET A 236 -10.81 -10.21 7.58
C MET A 236 -10.35 -11.39 8.44
N TRP A 237 -9.51 -12.23 7.88
CA TRP A 237 -8.98 -13.45 8.50
C TRP A 237 -7.47 -13.40 8.59
N VAL A 238 -6.92 -13.96 9.65
CA VAL A 238 -5.48 -14.04 9.88
C VAL A 238 -5.07 -15.48 10.22
N GLU A 239 -3.93 -15.88 9.68
CA GLU A 239 -3.28 -17.16 9.97
C GLU A 239 -2.85 -17.23 11.42
N VAL A 240 -3.12 -18.34 12.09
CA VAL A 240 -2.55 -18.68 13.41
C VAL A 240 -1.31 -19.53 13.19
N ILE A 241 -0.13 -18.97 13.48
CA ILE A 241 1.15 -19.70 13.41
C ILE A 241 1.33 -20.56 14.66
N SER A 242 1.04 -19.99 15.84
CA SER A 242 1.09 -20.70 17.11
C SER A 242 0.06 -20.15 18.10
N GLY A 243 -0.36 -20.99 19.04
CA GLY A 243 -1.39 -20.69 20.03
C GLY A 243 -2.34 -21.87 20.20
N ASP A 244 -2.94 -22.02 21.39
CA ASP A 244 -3.88 -23.11 21.63
C ASP A 244 -5.29 -22.76 21.11
N ILE A 245 -5.44 -22.73 19.78
CA ILE A 245 -6.72 -22.52 19.07
C ILE A 245 -7.06 -23.76 18.26
N LYS A 246 -8.31 -24.23 18.37
CA LYS A 246 -8.85 -25.37 17.61
C LYS A 246 -10.08 -24.96 16.81
N LEU A 247 -10.41 -25.72 15.78
CA LEU A 247 -11.59 -25.48 14.93
C LEU A 247 -12.91 -25.54 15.72
N SER A 248 -12.94 -26.30 16.83
CA SER A 248 -14.10 -26.44 17.72
C SER A 248 -14.30 -25.26 18.69
N ASP A 249 -13.33 -24.34 18.76
CA ASP A 249 -13.42 -23.19 19.65
C ASP A 249 -14.43 -22.16 19.15
N LEU A 250 -15.00 -21.39 20.06
CA LEU A 250 -15.76 -20.19 19.75
C LEU A 250 -14.96 -18.97 20.20
N LEU A 251 -14.71 -18.05 19.28
CA LEU A 251 -13.96 -16.82 19.53
C LEU A 251 -14.91 -15.65 19.72
N PHE A 252 -14.63 -14.83 20.71
CA PHE A 252 -15.42 -13.64 21.01
C PHE A 252 -14.91 -12.45 20.18
N ILE A 253 -15.79 -11.85 19.40
CA ILE A 253 -15.54 -10.61 18.66
C ILE A 253 -16.38 -9.51 19.29
N LYS A 254 -15.77 -8.40 19.63
CA LYS A 254 -16.50 -7.22 20.09
C LYS A 254 -17.22 -6.60 18.88
N ARG A 255 -18.53 -6.40 19.03
CA ARG A 255 -19.37 -5.68 18.05
C ARG A 255 -19.05 -4.21 17.96
#